data_3ac0a3a6e0e45507ea433ac11c271070
#
_entry.id   3ac0a3a6e0e45507ea433ac11c271070
#
_cell.length_a   1.000
_cell.length_b   1.000
_cell.length_c   1.000
_cell.angle_alpha   90.00
_cell.angle_beta   90.00
_cell.angle_gamma   90.00
#
_symmetry.space_group_name_H-M   'P 1'
#
loop_
_entity.id
_entity.type
_entity.pdbx_description
1 polymer ?
#
loop_
_entity_poly.entity_id
_entity_poly.type
_entity_poly.pdbx_seq_one_letter_code
_entity_poly.pdbx_strand_id
1 'polypeptide(L)'
;MNDVTSCGALGNNRLAGQTCRLALRLDGTIGSKQISTDPDWMAQALSEAYSALVLASPNPRVGCVIVGGDGRLAGSGYTQRAGGPHAEVMALRDAALRGHSVEGATVYVTLEPCAHQGRTGPCCDALIKAGVAKVVAAVPDPNPLVSGQGFARLRAAGVSVEIGPGATASRELNLGFFSRMVRNIPWVRMKVAASLDGVTALQNGSSQWITG
;
A
#
# COMPACT_ATOMS: atom_id res chain seq x y z
N MET A 1 -18.69 -45.28 14.06
CA MET A 1 -18.27 -44.96 15.42
C MET A 1 -17.17 -43.94 15.27
N ASN A 2 -17.52 -42.73 15.15
CA ASN A 2 -17.59 -41.60 16.08
C ASN A 2 -16.28 -41.39 16.85
N ASP A 3 -15.56 -40.33 16.57
CA ASP A 3 -15.24 -39.48 17.70
C ASP A 3 -15.08 -38.02 17.24
N VAL A 4 -15.97 -37.19 17.77
CA VAL A 4 -15.96 -35.74 17.69
C VAL A 4 -15.32 -35.27 18.99
N THR A 5 -14.06 -34.84 18.96
CA THR A 5 -13.45 -34.21 20.13
C THR A 5 -13.41 -32.70 19.96
N SER A 6 -14.29 -32.12 20.73
CA SER A 6 -14.40 -30.78 21.31
C SER A 6 -13.22 -29.82 21.12
N CYS A 7 -13.52 -28.68 20.53
CA CYS A 7 -12.73 -27.47 20.57
C CYS A 7 -12.87 -26.83 21.97
N GLY A 8 -11.83 -26.93 22.79
CA GLY A 8 -11.74 -26.35 24.12
C GLY A 8 -11.46 -24.86 24.07
N ALA A 9 -11.95 -24.19 25.09
CA ALA A 9 -12.06 -22.77 25.36
C ALA A 9 -10.85 -21.91 25.01
N LEU A 10 -11.14 -20.74 24.42
CA LEU A 10 -10.24 -19.64 24.09
C LEU A 10 -9.73 -18.94 25.34
N GLY A 11 -8.43 -19.04 25.58
CA GLY A 11 -7.69 -18.10 26.40
C GLY A 11 -7.29 -16.88 25.57
N ASN A 12 -7.61 -15.69 26.06
CA ASN A 12 -7.20 -14.41 25.47
C ASN A 12 -5.67 -14.29 25.45
N ASN A 13 -5.08 -14.38 24.26
CA ASN A 13 -3.70 -13.92 24.08
C ASN A 13 -3.65 -13.03 22.82
N ARG A 14 -3.48 -11.73 23.02
CA ARG A 14 -3.22 -10.76 21.97
C ARG A 14 -1.83 -10.97 21.43
N LEU A 15 -1.73 -11.56 20.25
CA LEU A 15 -0.54 -11.48 19.42
C LEU A 15 -0.93 -10.99 18.03
N ALA A 16 -0.17 -9.99 17.61
CA ALA A 16 -0.26 -9.23 16.36
C ALA A 16 -0.77 -9.99 15.12
N GLY A 17 -1.85 -9.49 14.55
CA GLY A 17 -2.08 -9.31 13.11
C GLY A 17 -1.86 -10.51 12.17
N GLN A 18 -2.24 -11.75 12.49
CA GLN A 18 -2.25 -12.86 11.52
C GLN A 18 -3.69 -13.21 11.15
N THR A 19 -4.14 -12.80 9.97
CA THR A 19 -5.41 -13.25 9.39
C THR A 19 -5.21 -14.60 8.72
N CYS A 20 -5.66 -15.67 9.37
CA CYS A 20 -5.72 -17.01 8.76
C CYS A 20 -6.90 -17.05 7.77
N ARG A 21 -6.65 -17.03 6.45
CA ARG A 21 -7.67 -17.32 5.44
C ARG A 21 -7.60 -18.80 5.07
N LEU A 22 -8.56 -19.57 5.53
CA LEU A 22 -8.79 -20.94 5.06
C LEU A 22 -9.50 -20.87 3.70
N ALA A 23 -8.84 -21.37 2.65
CA ALA A 23 -9.49 -21.59 1.36
C ALA A 23 -9.82 -23.07 1.20
N LEU A 24 -11.11 -23.41 1.19
CA LEU A 24 -11.59 -24.77 0.83
C LEU A 24 -11.53 -24.93 -0.69
N ARG A 25 -10.88 -26.00 -1.16
CA ARG A 25 -10.98 -26.45 -2.54
C ARG A 25 -12.18 -27.38 -2.70
N LEU A 26 -12.79 -27.36 -3.88
CA LEU A 26 -13.99 -28.13 -4.22
C LEU A 26 -13.79 -29.67 -4.16
N ASP A 27 -12.58 -30.16 -4.00
CA ASP A 27 -12.19 -31.58 -3.86
C ASP A 27 -12.13 -32.06 -2.40
N GLY A 28 -12.49 -31.20 -1.44
CA GLY A 28 -12.50 -31.55 -0.01
C GLY A 28 -11.12 -31.69 0.63
N THR A 29 -10.03 -31.40 -0.09
CA THR A 29 -8.69 -31.40 0.48
C THR A 29 -8.38 -30.04 1.08
N ILE A 30 -8.05 -30.01 2.37
CA ILE A 30 -7.52 -28.83 3.06
C ILE A 30 -6.06 -28.68 2.64
N GLY A 31 -5.80 -27.86 1.64
CA GLY A 31 -4.44 -27.49 1.29
C GLY A 31 -3.85 -26.67 2.44
N SER A 32 -2.91 -27.23 3.17
CA SER A 32 -2.07 -26.49 4.09
C SER A 32 -1.22 -25.52 3.29
N LYS A 33 -1.74 -24.27 3.09
CA LYS A 33 -0.88 -23.18 2.65
C LYS A 33 0.13 -22.98 3.77
N GLN A 34 1.38 -23.33 3.53
CA GLN A 34 2.47 -22.95 4.45
C GLN A 34 2.34 -21.46 4.74
N ILE A 35 2.15 -21.13 5.99
CA ILE A 35 2.18 -19.73 6.44
C ILE A 35 3.65 -19.36 6.30
N SER A 36 3.96 -18.55 5.26
CA SER A 36 5.27 -17.93 5.15
C SER A 36 5.46 -17.10 6.42
N THR A 37 6.54 -17.37 7.14
CA THR A 37 6.95 -16.57 8.30
C THR A 37 7.61 -15.27 7.86
N ASP A 38 7.81 -15.10 6.55
CA ASP A 38 8.40 -13.90 5.99
C ASP A 38 7.41 -12.73 6.11
N PRO A 39 7.89 -11.55 6.51
CA PRO A 39 7.05 -10.36 6.62
C PRO A 39 6.40 -10.03 5.26
N ASP A 40 5.12 -9.69 5.27
CA ASP A 40 4.46 -9.13 4.07
C ASP A 40 4.90 -7.68 3.89
N TRP A 41 6.01 -7.49 3.17
CA TRP A 41 6.62 -6.18 2.93
C TRP A 41 5.70 -5.22 2.14
N MET A 42 4.84 -5.77 1.27
CA MET A 42 3.84 -4.93 0.58
C MET A 42 2.74 -4.47 1.53
N ALA A 43 2.30 -5.31 2.47
CA ALA A 43 1.37 -4.88 3.52
C ALA A 43 1.99 -3.78 4.40
N GLN A 44 3.28 -3.86 4.69
CA GLN A 44 3.99 -2.81 5.41
C GLN A 44 4.08 -1.52 4.58
N ALA A 45 4.39 -1.60 3.29
CA ALA A 45 4.38 -0.42 2.40
C ALA A 45 2.99 0.23 2.32
N LEU A 46 1.91 -0.57 2.30
CA LEU A 46 0.54 -0.07 2.38
C LEU A 46 0.26 0.62 3.72
N SER A 47 0.76 0.08 4.83
CA SER A 47 0.68 0.74 6.15
C SER A 47 1.38 2.10 6.17
N GLU A 48 2.57 2.20 5.57
CA GLU A 48 3.25 3.50 5.39
C GLU A 48 2.41 4.47 4.56
N ALA A 49 1.75 4.00 3.50
CA ALA A 49 0.89 4.84 2.66
C ALA A 49 -0.30 5.45 3.43
N TYR A 50 -0.82 4.78 4.45
CA TYR A 50 -1.86 5.35 5.34
C TYR A 50 -1.36 6.58 6.10
N SER A 51 -0.08 6.69 6.44
CA SER A 51 0.50 7.87 7.09
C SER A 51 0.42 9.12 6.20
N ALA A 52 0.32 8.95 4.88
CA ALA A 52 0.12 10.04 3.93
C ALA A 52 -1.35 10.50 3.80
N LEU A 53 -2.32 9.90 4.53
CA LEU A 53 -3.76 10.09 4.33
C LEU A 53 -4.21 11.55 4.34
N VAL A 54 -3.68 12.34 5.27
CA VAL A 54 -4.04 13.76 5.46
C VAL A 54 -3.01 14.71 4.88
N LEU A 55 -1.88 14.21 4.37
CA LEU A 55 -0.75 15.03 3.94
C LEU A 55 -0.63 15.15 2.42
N ALA A 56 -0.82 14.03 1.69
CA ALA A 56 -0.41 13.91 0.30
C ALA A 56 -1.30 14.67 -0.70
N SER A 57 -2.55 14.99 -0.36
CA SER A 57 -3.49 15.63 -1.30
C SER A 57 -2.90 16.89 -1.95
N PRO A 58 -3.00 17.06 -3.28
CA PRO A 58 -3.72 16.26 -4.27
C PRO A 58 -2.93 15.07 -4.84
N ASN A 59 -1.73 14.80 -4.35
CA ASN A 59 -0.89 13.68 -4.77
C ASN A 59 -1.43 12.34 -4.26
N PRO A 60 -1.04 11.21 -4.87
CA PRO A 60 -1.41 9.90 -4.38
C PRO A 60 -0.72 9.60 -3.04
N ARG A 61 -1.38 8.81 -2.23
CA ARG A 61 -0.84 8.26 -0.98
C ARG A 61 -0.02 7.04 -1.33
N VAL A 62 1.28 7.19 -1.26
CA VAL A 62 2.24 6.12 -1.59
C VAL A 62 3.07 5.80 -0.36
N GLY A 63 3.30 4.53 -0.14
CA GLY A 63 4.24 4.02 0.84
C GLY A 63 5.31 3.19 0.15
N CYS A 64 6.49 3.21 0.72
CA CYS A 64 7.66 2.50 0.22
C CYS A 64 8.41 1.83 1.38
N VAL A 65 8.82 0.60 1.16
CA VAL A 65 9.66 -0.20 2.07
C VAL A 65 10.84 -0.74 1.28
N ILE A 66 12.04 -0.60 1.81
CA ILE A 66 13.28 -1.12 1.22
C ILE A 66 13.78 -2.26 2.11
N VAL A 67 14.01 -3.41 1.50
CA VAL A 67 14.50 -4.62 2.18
C VAL A 67 15.87 -4.94 1.64
N GLY A 68 16.85 -4.98 2.54
CA GLY A 68 18.23 -5.33 2.21
C GLY A 68 18.39 -6.76 1.68
N GLY A 69 19.55 -7.07 1.11
CA GLY A 69 19.88 -8.42 0.65
C GLY A 69 19.89 -9.49 1.76
N ASP A 70 19.95 -9.05 3.02
CA ASP A 70 19.83 -9.89 4.21
C ASP A 70 18.38 -10.20 4.62
N GLY A 71 17.39 -9.71 3.87
CA GLY A 71 15.97 -9.89 4.15
C GLY A 71 15.42 -8.99 5.26
N ARG A 72 16.18 -8.00 5.74
CA ARG A 72 15.77 -7.09 6.80
C ARG A 72 15.32 -5.75 6.25
N LEU A 73 14.46 -5.06 7.02
CA LEU A 73 14.04 -3.69 6.72
C LEU A 73 15.28 -2.77 6.74
N ALA A 74 15.61 -2.20 5.59
CA ALA A 74 16.65 -1.20 5.46
C ALA A 74 16.11 0.23 5.70
N GLY A 75 14.92 0.54 5.14
CA GLY A 75 14.29 1.83 5.34
C GLY A 75 12.84 1.83 4.87
N SER A 76 12.05 2.77 5.38
CA SER A 76 10.65 2.96 5.00
C SER A 76 10.30 4.45 4.85
N GLY A 77 9.19 4.73 4.14
CA GLY A 77 8.74 6.09 3.95
C GLY A 77 7.43 6.19 3.22
N TYR A 78 6.84 7.38 3.27
CA TYR A 78 5.57 7.69 2.62
C TYR A 78 5.60 9.08 1.97
N THR A 79 4.68 9.30 1.01
CA THR A 79 4.54 10.58 0.30
C THR A 79 4.29 11.72 1.27
N GLN A 80 5.12 12.74 1.17
CA GLN A 80 5.02 13.97 1.96
C GLN A 80 4.02 14.95 1.32
N ARG A 81 3.86 16.14 1.92
CA ARG A 81 3.01 17.22 1.39
C ARG A 81 3.35 17.52 -0.07
N ALA A 82 2.38 18.02 -0.82
CA ALA A 82 2.56 18.38 -2.22
C ALA A 82 3.78 19.31 -2.42
N GLY A 83 4.69 18.88 -3.29
CA GLY A 83 6.00 19.52 -3.51
C GLY A 83 7.13 18.99 -2.62
N GLY A 84 6.83 18.16 -1.62
CA GLY A 84 7.81 17.43 -0.83
C GLY A 84 8.25 16.12 -1.50
N PRO A 85 9.18 15.39 -0.86
CA PRO A 85 9.69 14.14 -1.40
C PRO A 85 8.63 13.04 -1.44
N HIS A 86 8.75 12.16 -2.43
CA HIS A 86 7.94 10.97 -2.58
C HIS A 86 8.38 9.85 -1.63
N ALA A 87 7.56 8.81 -1.51
CA ALA A 87 7.77 7.70 -0.59
C ALA A 87 9.13 7.02 -0.77
N GLU A 88 9.56 6.82 -2.01
CA GLU A 88 10.82 6.15 -2.36
C GLU A 88 12.03 6.97 -1.86
N VAL A 89 11.98 8.29 -2.04
CA VAL A 89 13.04 9.18 -1.56
C VAL A 89 13.08 9.22 -0.03
N MET A 90 11.92 9.16 0.63
CA MET A 90 11.84 9.08 2.09
C MET A 90 12.40 7.76 2.61
N ALA A 91 12.08 6.64 1.96
CA ALA A 91 12.61 5.33 2.32
C ALA A 91 14.14 5.25 2.14
N LEU A 92 14.68 5.83 1.06
CA LEU A 92 16.12 5.92 0.85
C LEU A 92 16.82 6.78 1.92
N ARG A 93 16.19 7.89 2.33
CA ARG A 93 16.70 8.75 3.42
C ARG A 93 16.67 8.04 4.76
N ASP A 94 15.59 7.30 5.06
CA ASP A 94 15.48 6.52 6.29
C ASP A 94 16.56 5.43 6.35
N ALA A 95 16.79 4.71 5.25
CA ALA A 95 17.88 3.73 5.15
C ALA A 95 19.25 4.37 5.43
N ALA A 96 19.52 5.53 4.82
CA ALA A 96 20.77 6.25 5.04
C ALA A 96 20.92 6.72 6.49
N LEU A 97 19.87 7.22 7.13
CA LEU A 97 19.86 7.62 8.54
C LEU A 97 20.13 6.45 9.48
N ARG A 98 19.66 5.26 9.12
CA ARG A 98 19.92 4.00 9.87
C ARG A 98 21.31 3.41 9.59
N GLY A 99 22.05 3.94 8.61
CA GLY A 99 23.34 3.41 8.19
C GLY A 99 23.23 2.10 7.39
N HIS A 100 22.06 1.82 6.78
CA HIS A 100 21.83 0.61 6.00
C HIS A 100 22.15 0.85 4.52
N SER A 101 22.91 -0.08 3.91
CA SER A 101 23.08 -0.13 2.46
C SER A 101 21.77 -0.59 1.80
N VAL A 102 21.46 0.00 0.65
CA VAL A 102 20.34 -0.39 -0.19
C VAL A 102 20.80 -0.98 -1.54
N GLU A 103 22.10 -1.15 -1.72
CA GLU A 103 22.65 -1.81 -2.90
C GLU A 103 22.19 -3.26 -2.94
N GLY A 104 21.69 -3.71 -4.09
CA GLY A 104 21.11 -5.05 -4.25
C GLY A 104 19.77 -5.26 -3.54
N ALA A 105 19.18 -4.23 -2.90
CA ALA A 105 17.94 -4.33 -2.13
C ALA A 105 16.71 -4.56 -3.01
N THR A 106 15.62 -5.05 -2.40
CA THR A 106 14.28 -5.11 -2.97
C THR A 106 13.44 -3.97 -2.42
N VAL A 107 12.81 -3.21 -3.30
CA VAL A 107 11.92 -2.09 -2.98
C VAL A 107 10.47 -2.52 -3.18
N TYR A 108 9.65 -2.37 -2.15
CA TYR A 108 8.20 -2.54 -2.20
C TYR A 108 7.54 -1.17 -2.17
N VAL A 109 6.76 -0.84 -3.20
CA VAL A 109 6.13 0.46 -3.36
C VAL A 109 4.68 0.32 -3.80
N THR A 110 3.79 1.12 -3.24
CA THR A 110 2.34 0.95 -3.47
C THR A 110 1.85 1.54 -4.80
N LEU A 111 2.70 2.28 -5.53
CA LEU A 111 2.41 2.84 -6.85
C LEU A 111 3.69 2.81 -7.70
N GLU A 112 3.56 2.84 -9.02
CA GLU A 112 4.68 2.95 -9.96
C GLU A 112 5.60 4.14 -9.61
N PRO A 113 6.93 3.94 -9.45
CA PRO A 113 7.89 5.02 -9.28
C PRO A 113 7.88 5.98 -10.47
N CYS A 114 7.77 7.28 -10.21
CA CYS A 114 7.68 8.28 -11.27
C CYS A 114 8.96 8.36 -12.12
N ALA A 115 8.77 8.58 -13.43
CA ALA A 115 9.86 8.76 -14.41
C ALA A 115 10.02 10.21 -14.91
N HIS A 116 9.06 11.09 -14.58
CA HIS A 116 9.08 12.47 -15.05
C HIS A 116 9.77 13.41 -14.05
N GLN A 117 10.38 14.46 -14.56
CA GLN A 117 10.93 15.55 -13.76
C GLN A 117 9.76 16.42 -13.26
N GLY A 118 9.48 16.34 -11.97
CA GLY A 118 8.53 17.21 -11.29
C GLY A 118 9.27 18.30 -10.48
N ARG A 119 8.73 18.63 -9.32
CA ARG A 119 9.42 19.52 -8.33
C ARG A 119 10.62 18.81 -7.69
N THR A 120 10.61 17.50 -7.69
CA THR A 120 11.73 16.62 -7.32
C THR A 120 12.13 15.80 -8.53
N GLY A 121 13.37 15.30 -8.55
CA GLY A 121 13.82 14.38 -9.61
C GLY A 121 13.02 13.08 -9.65
N PRO A 122 13.07 12.34 -10.78
CA PRO A 122 12.35 11.07 -10.92
C PRO A 122 12.73 10.06 -9.85
N CYS A 123 11.74 9.40 -9.22
CA CYS A 123 11.99 8.36 -8.22
C CYS A 123 12.72 7.16 -8.80
N CYS A 124 12.44 6.80 -10.08
CA CYS A 124 13.20 5.74 -10.76
C CYS A 124 14.70 6.02 -10.75
N ASP A 125 15.12 7.26 -11.03
CA ASP A 125 16.54 7.62 -11.07
C ASP A 125 17.18 7.53 -9.70
N ALA A 126 16.45 7.92 -8.66
CA ALA A 126 16.94 7.80 -7.29
C ALA A 126 17.16 6.33 -6.90
N LEU A 127 16.23 5.43 -7.29
CA LEU A 127 16.33 4.00 -7.04
C LEU A 127 17.47 3.36 -7.86
N ILE A 128 17.58 3.71 -9.14
CA ILE A 128 18.67 3.24 -10.02
C ILE A 128 20.03 3.67 -9.46
N LYS A 129 20.18 4.96 -9.10
CA LYS A 129 21.42 5.50 -8.51
C LYS A 129 21.77 4.84 -7.18
N ALA A 130 20.78 4.41 -6.42
CA ALA A 130 20.95 3.70 -5.16
C ALA A 130 21.37 2.24 -5.33
N GLY A 131 21.38 1.71 -6.57
CA GLY A 131 21.81 0.34 -6.88
C GLY A 131 20.83 -0.75 -6.45
N VAL A 132 19.52 -0.45 -6.37
CA VAL A 132 18.52 -1.47 -6.00
C VAL A 132 18.42 -2.55 -7.09
N ALA A 133 18.24 -3.82 -6.70
CA ALA A 133 18.16 -4.94 -7.63
C ALA A 133 16.74 -5.22 -8.12
N LYS A 134 15.73 -4.95 -7.30
CA LYS A 134 14.33 -5.30 -7.60
C LYS A 134 13.36 -4.23 -7.09
N VAL A 135 12.31 -3.97 -7.86
CA VAL A 135 11.14 -3.18 -7.47
C VAL A 135 9.89 -4.04 -7.59
N VAL A 136 9.13 -4.16 -6.50
CA VAL A 136 7.81 -4.77 -6.44
C VAL A 136 6.80 -3.64 -6.27
N ALA A 137 6.01 -3.35 -7.29
CA ALA A 137 5.02 -2.29 -7.27
C ALA A 137 3.59 -2.85 -7.21
N ALA A 138 2.72 -2.22 -6.43
CA ALA A 138 1.34 -2.69 -6.32
C ALA A 138 0.55 -2.44 -7.61
N VAL A 139 0.65 -1.27 -8.20
CA VAL A 139 -0.09 -0.88 -9.41
C VAL A 139 0.74 0.06 -10.29
N PRO A 140 0.50 0.07 -11.61
CA PRO A 140 1.01 1.11 -12.50
C PRO A 140 0.35 2.47 -12.20
N ASP A 141 1.01 3.55 -12.61
CA ASP A 141 0.43 4.89 -12.51
C ASP A 141 -0.85 4.96 -13.36
N PRO A 142 -1.99 5.43 -12.81
CA PRO A 142 -3.22 5.53 -13.58
C PRO A 142 -3.22 6.63 -14.63
N ASN A 143 -2.26 7.55 -14.61
CA ASN A 143 -2.14 8.61 -15.61
C ASN A 143 -1.61 8.01 -16.93
N PRO A 144 -2.41 7.98 -18.01
CA PRO A 144 -2.02 7.35 -19.27
C PRO A 144 -0.79 8.00 -19.93
N LEU A 145 -0.46 9.24 -19.57
CA LEU A 145 0.70 9.96 -20.10
C LEU A 145 2.03 9.48 -19.49
N VAL A 146 2.00 8.79 -18.34
CA VAL A 146 3.21 8.36 -17.61
C VAL A 146 3.20 6.89 -17.24
N SER A 147 2.05 6.22 -17.34
CA SER A 147 1.87 4.81 -17.02
C SER A 147 2.88 3.91 -17.74
N GLY A 148 3.58 3.09 -16.99
CA GLY A 148 4.58 2.15 -17.49
C GLY A 148 5.96 2.76 -17.78
N GLN A 149 6.11 4.07 -17.82
CA GLN A 149 7.40 4.73 -18.11
C GLN A 149 8.42 4.50 -17.00
N GLY A 150 7.97 4.52 -15.73
CA GLY A 150 8.81 4.21 -14.59
C GLY A 150 9.33 2.78 -14.63
N PHE A 151 8.45 1.84 -14.91
CA PHE A 151 8.82 0.43 -15.05
C PHE A 151 9.77 0.18 -16.24
N ALA A 152 9.52 0.81 -17.38
CA ALA A 152 10.39 0.71 -18.55
C ALA A 152 11.80 1.24 -18.24
N ARG A 153 11.89 2.38 -17.55
CA ARG A 153 13.15 3.01 -17.16
C ARG A 153 13.94 2.16 -16.17
N LEU A 154 13.28 1.60 -15.16
CA LEU A 154 13.89 0.68 -14.19
C LEU A 154 14.44 -0.57 -14.90
N ARG A 155 13.64 -1.21 -15.77
CA ARG A 155 14.07 -2.40 -16.53
C ARG A 155 15.24 -2.11 -17.46
N ALA A 156 15.24 -0.96 -18.14
CA ALA A 156 16.35 -0.53 -19.01
C ALA A 156 17.66 -0.36 -18.25
N ALA A 157 17.59 -0.04 -16.95
CA ALA A 157 18.74 0.06 -16.06
C ALA A 157 19.12 -1.28 -15.39
N GLY A 158 18.49 -2.40 -15.76
CA GLY A 158 18.77 -3.73 -15.20
C GLY A 158 18.04 -4.06 -13.90
N VAL A 159 17.15 -3.17 -13.42
CA VAL A 159 16.36 -3.43 -12.20
C VAL A 159 15.19 -4.36 -12.54
N SER A 160 15.05 -5.48 -11.79
CA SER A 160 13.91 -6.38 -11.93
C SER A 160 12.62 -5.70 -11.47
N VAL A 161 11.52 -5.85 -12.22
CA VAL A 161 10.23 -5.22 -11.88
C VAL A 161 9.12 -6.24 -11.86
N GLU A 162 8.49 -6.38 -10.69
CA GLU A 162 7.28 -7.18 -10.45
C GLU A 162 6.10 -6.24 -10.13
N ILE A 163 4.88 -6.62 -10.59
CA ILE A 163 3.68 -5.79 -10.41
C ILE A 163 2.54 -6.69 -9.95
N GLY A 164 1.75 -6.22 -8.99
CA GLY A 164 0.49 -6.86 -8.63
C GLY A 164 0.23 -7.09 -7.15
N PRO A 165 1.20 -7.47 -6.31
CA PRO A 165 0.97 -7.62 -4.88
C PRO A 165 0.39 -6.33 -4.28
N GLY A 166 -0.75 -6.44 -3.54
CA GLY A 166 -1.38 -5.28 -2.89
C GLY A 166 -2.19 -4.34 -3.80
N ALA A 167 -2.41 -4.72 -5.08
CA ALA A 167 -3.05 -3.85 -6.08
C ALA A 167 -4.43 -3.30 -5.65
N THR A 168 -5.30 -4.15 -5.10
CA THR A 168 -6.64 -3.73 -4.65
C THR A 168 -6.56 -2.70 -3.54
N ALA A 169 -5.76 -2.96 -2.50
CA ALA A 169 -5.62 -2.06 -1.36
C ALA A 169 -5.00 -0.71 -1.75
N SER A 170 -4.01 -0.72 -2.66
CA SER A 170 -3.42 0.53 -3.18
C SER A 170 -4.44 1.37 -3.94
N ARG A 171 -5.29 0.77 -4.77
CA ARG A 171 -6.36 1.46 -5.48
C ARG A 171 -7.41 2.04 -4.53
N GLU A 172 -7.85 1.26 -3.55
CA GLU A 172 -8.83 1.71 -2.54
C GLU A 172 -8.32 2.91 -1.75
N LEU A 173 -7.05 2.90 -1.36
CA LEU A 173 -6.42 4.02 -0.68
C LEU A 173 -6.39 5.30 -1.54
N ASN A 174 -6.38 5.16 -2.86
CA ASN A 174 -6.19 6.23 -3.83
C ASN A 174 -7.39 6.47 -4.77
N LEU A 175 -8.61 6.09 -4.39
CA LEU A 175 -9.82 6.20 -5.24
C LEU A 175 -9.99 7.59 -5.90
N GLY A 176 -9.74 8.66 -5.15
CA GLY A 176 -9.83 10.03 -5.67
C GLY A 176 -8.78 10.34 -6.74
N PHE A 177 -7.56 9.87 -6.54
CA PHE A 177 -6.47 10.02 -7.52
C PHE A 177 -6.77 9.22 -8.79
N PHE A 178 -7.16 7.96 -8.66
CA PHE A 178 -7.53 7.11 -9.81
C PHE A 178 -8.74 7.67 -10.57
N SER A 179 -9.79 8.14 -9.86
CA SER A 179 -10.95 8.74 -10.51
C SER A 179 -10.57 9.97 -11.36
N ARG A 180 -9.73 10.84 -10.80
CA ARG A 180 -9.25 12.03 -11.50
C ARG A 180 -8.39 11.69 -12.72
N MET A 181 -7.46 10.75 -12.60
CA MET A 181 -6.53 10.42 -13.69
C MET A 181 -7.20 9.64 -14.83
N VAL A 182 -8.09 8.70 -14.50
CA VAL A 182 -8.71 7.80 -15.49
C VAL A 182 -10.02 8.39 -16.05
N ARG A 183 -10.82 9.03 -15.18
CA ARG A 183 -12.18 9.45 -15.50
C ARG A 183 -12.33 10.98 -15.63
N ASN A 184 -11.30 11.74 -15.24
CA ASN A 184 -11.30 13.21 -15.16
C ASN A 184 -12.46 13.79 -14.33
N ILE A 185 -12.93 13.07 -13.33
CA ILE A 185 -13.98 13.53 -12.39
C ILE A 185 -13.51 13.29 -10.94
N PRO A 186 -13.97 14.11 -9.98
CA PRO A 186 -13.68 13.88 -8.57
C PRO A 186 -14.34 12.59 -8.07
N TRP A 187 -13.76 11.99 -7.06
CA TRP A 187 -14.39 10.95 -6.25
C TRP A 187 -15.17 11.62 -5.12
N VAL A 188 -16.48 11.44 -5.13
CA VAL A 188 -17.37 11.97 -4.08
C VAL A 188 -17.70 10.85 -3.09
N ARG A 189 -17.50 11.11 -1.81
CA ARG A 189 -17.93 10.24 -0.72
C ARG A 189 -18.86 11.02 0.19
N MET A 190 -20.11 10.59 0.28
CA MET A 190 -21.10 11.14 1.17
C MET A 190 -21.25 10.23 2.40
N LYS A 191 -21.13 10.79 3.62
CA LYS A 191 -21.47 10.12 4.87
C LYS A 191 -22.79 10.70 5.35
N VAL A 192 -23.77 9.84 5.54
CA VAL A 192 -25.10 10.21 6.06
C VAL A 192 -25.34 9.45 7.35
N ALA A 193 -25.75 10.15 8.42
CA ALA A 193 -26.31 9.53 9.61
C ALA A 193 -27.84 9.57 9.47
N ALA A 194 -28.48 8.41 9.52
CA ALA A 194 -29.91 8.27 9.38
C ALA A 194 -30.44 7.20 10.32
N SER A 195 -31.72 7.28 10.66
CA SER A 195 -32.44 6.21 11.34
C SER A 195 -32.63 5.00 10.41
N LEU A 196 -33.13 3.88 10.94
CA LEU A 196 -33.33 2.65 10.17
C LEU A 196 -34.30 2.84 8.99
N ASP A 197 -35.26 3.76 9.11
CA ASP A 197 -36.22 4.16 8.08
C ASP A 197 -35.72 5.30 7.17
N GLY A 198 -34.43 5.67 7.30
CA GLY A 198 -33.77 6.62 6.40
C GLY A 198 -33.96 8.08 6.74
N VAL A 199 -34.49 8.41 7.92
CA VAL A 199 -34.76 9.79 8.33
C VAL A 199 -33.49 10.42 8.93
N THR A 200 -33.16 11.65 8.52
CA THR A 200 -31.95 12.40 8.97
C THR A 200 -32.25 13.46 10.02
N ALA A 201 -33.53 13.74 10.30
CA ALA A 201 -33.99 14.70 11.30
C ALA A 201 -35.36 14.25 11.83
N LEU A 202 -35.78 14.80 12.99
CA LEU A 202 -37.14 14.61 13.49
C LEU A 202 -38.14 15.35 12.60
N GLN A 203 -39.45 15.00 12.72
CA GLN A 203 -40.53 15.63 11.93
C GLN A 203 -40.58 17.15 12.09
N ASN A 204 -40.17 17.69 13.23
CA ASN A 204 -40.05 19.12 13.49
C ASN A 204 -38.78 19.76 12.93
N GLY A 205 -37.97 19.02 12.16
CA GLY A 205 -36.69 19.48 11.60
C GLY A 205 -35.52 19.48 12.59
N SER A 206 -35.73 19.07 13.84
CA SER A 206 -34.66 19.00 14.83
C SER A 206 -33.71 17.86 14.51
N SER A 207 -32.41 18.17 14.47
CA SER A 207 -31.31 17.21 14.32
C SER A 207 -30.24 17.53 15.33
N GLN A 208 -29.63 16.50 15.90
CA GLN A 208 -28.53 16.64 16.83
C GLN A 208 -27.27 15.96 16.28
N TRP A 209 -26.11 16.46 16.68
CA TRP A 209 -24.84 15.85 16.33
C TRP A 209 -24.73 14.46 16.99
N ILE A 210 -24.56 13.41 16.22
CA ILE A 210 -24.56 12.01 16.69
C ILE A 210 -23.15 11.40 16.69
N THR A 211 -22.21 11.98 15.96
CA THR A 211 -20.82 11.51 15.89
C THR A 211 -19.86 12.66 16.12
N GLY A 212 -18.91 12.48 17.02
CA GLY A 212 -17.83 13.44 17.28
C GLY A 212 -16.66 13.26 16.32
#